data_8e01c1f2cf348edee69d104d796ad416
#
_entry.id   8e01c1f2cf348edee69d104d796ad416
#
_cell.length_a   1.000
_cell.length_b   1.000
_cell.length_c   1.000
_cell.angle_alpha   90.00
_cell.angle_beta   90.00
_cell.angle_gamma   90.00
#
_symmetry.space_group_name_H-M   'P 1'
#
loop_
_entity.id
_entity.type
_entity.pdbx_description
1 polymer ?
#
loop_
_entity_poly.entity_id
_entity_poly.type
_entity_poly.pdbx_seq_one_letter_code
_entity_poly.pdbx_strand_id
1 'polypeptide(L)' 'MKDKIIFITGATSGIGEGCARKFASEGANLILNGRNQDKLNELKVELEADF' A
#
# COMPACT_ATOMS: atom_id res chain seq x y z
N MET A 1 0.79 -13.70 4.40
CA MET A 1 -0.34 -12.80 4.73
C MET A 1 -1.48 -12.86 3.74
N LYS A 2 -1.53 -13.90 2.98
CA LYS A 2 -2.65 -14.14 2.08
C LYS A 2 -3.95 -14.15 2.89
N ASP A 3 -5.00 -13.57 2.36
CA ASP A 3 -6.31 -13.48 3.01
C ASP A 3 -6.39 -12.48 4.17
N LYS A 4 -5.33 -11.73 4.42
CA LYS A 4 -5.37 -10.65 5.41
C LYS A 4 -5.68 -9.32 4.71
N ILE A 5 -6.46 -8.50 5.37
CA ILE A 5 -6.75 -7.15 4.90
C ILE A 5 -6.09 -6.19 5.86
N ILE A 6 -5.21 -5.35 5.33
CA ILE A 6 -4.45 -4.40 6.14
C ILE A 6 -4.79 -2.98 5.70
N PHE A 7 -5.21 -2.16 6.65
CA PHE A 7 -5.53 -0.76 6.41
C PHE A 7 -4.33 0.09 6.79
N ILE A 8 -3.84 0.87 5.84
CA ILE A 8 -2.68 1.75 6.06
C ILE A 8 -3.09 3.20 5.87
N THR A 9 -3.01 3.98 6.95
CA THR A 9 -3.20 5.42 6.89
C THR A 9 -1.85 6.08 6.64
N GLY A 10 -1.84 7.20 5.94
CA GLY A 10 -0.59 7.88 5.60
C GLY A 10 0.28 7.09 4.63
N ALA A 11 -0.34 6.34 3.72
CA ALA A 11 0.38 5.48 2.79
C ALA A 11 1.31 6.24 1.85
N THR A 12 1.12 7.55 1.73
CA THR A 12 1.98 8.38 0.88
C THR A 12 3.19 8.94 1.62
N SER A 13 3.29 8.74 2.94
CA SER A 13 4.48 9.09 3.70
C SER A 13 5.53 8.00 3.53
N GLY A 14 6.79 8.34 3.83
CA GLY A 14 7.87 7.37 3.68
C GLY A 14 7.65 6.09 4.48
N ILE A 15 7.20 6.22 5.73
CA ILE A 15 6.96 5.07 6.60
C ILE A 15 5.75 4.28 6.12
N GLY A 16 4.65 4.96 5.79
CA GLY A 16 3.43 4.30 5.32
C GLY A 16 3.66 3.57 4.01
N GLU A 17 4.39 4.19 3.09
CA GLU A 17 4.74 3.56 1.81
C GLU A 17 5.60 2.32 2.03
N GLY A 18 6.58 2.40 2.92
CA GLY A 18 7.42 1.24 3.24
C GLY A 18 6.60 0.08 3.79
N CYS A 19 5.66 0.37 4.69
CA CYS A 19 4.75 -0.65 5.21
C CYS A 19 3.89 -1.26 4.12
N ALA A 20 3.35 -0.43 3.23
CA ALA A 20 2.52 -0.92 2.13
C ALA A 20 3.28 -1.89 1.25
N ARG A 21 4.50 -1.54 0.88
CA ARG A 21 5.33 -2.41 0.05
C ARG A 21 5.67 -3.72 0.75
N LYS A 22 5.96 -3.65 2.03
CA LYS A 22 6.28 -4.82 2.83
C LYS A 22 5.11 -5.80 2.89
N PHE A 23 3.93 -5.30 3.24
CA PHE A 23 2.76 -6.15 3.34
C PHE A 23 2.31 -6.67 1.98
N ALA A 24 2.44 -5.86 0.93
CA ALA A 24 2.11 -6.31 -0.42
C ALA A 24 3.02 -7.46 -0.85
N SER A 25 4.30 -7.39 -0.52
CA SER A 25 5.24 -8.46 -0.84
C SER A 25 4.93 -9.76 -0.12
N GLU A 26 4.19 -9.69 0.98
CA GLU A 26 3.74 -10.86 1.72
C GLU A 26 2.36 -11.36 1.29
N GLY A 27 1.80 -10.77 0.25
CA GLY A 27 0.52 -11.20 -0.32
C GLY A 27 -0.71 -10.65 0.37
N ALA A 28 -0.56 -9.65 1.23
CA ALA A 28 -1.70 -9.06 1.92
C ALA A 28 -2.54 -8.21 0.98
N ASN A 29 -3.84 -8.14 1.25
CA ASN A 29 -4.73 -7.20 0.60
C ASN A 29 -4.66 -5.88 1.37
N LEU A 30 -4.44 -4.78 0.66
CA LEU A 30 -4.22 -3.50 1.30
C LEU A 30 -5.33 -2.52 1.00
N ILE A 31 -5.72 -1.76 2.02
CA ILE A 31 -6.56 -0.58 1.87
C ILE A 31 -5.67 0.60 2.21
N LEU A 32 -5.39 1.44 1.23
CA LEU A 32 -4.46 2.54 1.37
C LEU A 32 -5.23 3.86 1.51
N ASN A 33 -4.80 4.67 2.46
CA ASN A 33 -5.39 5.98 2.67
C ASN A 33 -4.28 7.01 2.87
N GLY A 34 -4.45 8.17 2.25
CA GLY A 34 -3.49 9.26 2.34
C GLY A 34 -4.09 10.54 1.79
N ARG A 35 -3.44 11.66 2.08
CA ARG A 35 -3.94 12.96 1.64
C ARG A 35 -3.69 13.23 0.16
N ASN A 36 -2.58 12.73 -0.35
CA ASN A 36 -2.20 12.96 -1.74
C ASN A 36 -2.73 11.85 -2.63
N GLN A 37 -3.86 12.10 -3.26
CA GLN A 37 -4.52 11.11 -4.10
C GLN A 37 -3.69 10.69 -5.30
N ASP A 38 -2.92 11.59 -5.87
CA ASP A 38 -2.08 11.27 -7.02
C ASP A 38 -0.99 10.28 -6.63
N LYS A 39 -0.31 10.53 -5.51
CA LYS A 39 0.70 9.61 -5.01
C LYS A 39 0.08 8.29 -4.58
N LEU A 40 -1.10 8.33 -4.00
CA LEU A 40 -1.81 7.13 -3.58
C LEU A 40 -2.13 6.24 -4.77
N ASN A 41 -2.61 6.84 -5.85
CA ASN A 41 -2.89 6.11 -7.08
C ASN A 41 -1.62 5.55 -7.70
N GLU A 42 -0.53 6.31 -7.70
CA GLU A 42 0.76 5.83 -8.20
C GLU A 42 1.25 4.63 -7.41
N LEU A 43 1.19 4.70 -6.09
CA LEU A 43 1.59 3.59 -5.23
C LEU A 43 0.74 2.36 -5.48
N LYS A 44 -0.56 2.54 -5.60
CA LYS A 44 -1.47 1.44 -5.87
C LYS A 44 -1.13 0.74 -7.19
N VAL A 45 -0.88 1.50 -8.24
CA VAL A 45 -0.51 0.95 -9.54
C VAL A 45 0.81 0.18 -9.45
N GLU A 46 1.80 0.74 -8.77
CA GLU A 46 3.08 0.07 -8.58
C GLU A 46 2.93 -1.25 -7.84
N LEU A 47 2.15 -1.26 -6.76
CA LEU A 47 1.95 -2.47 -5.98
C LEU A 47 1.21 -3.55 -6.78
N GLU A 48 0.23 -3.16 -7.57
CA GLU A 48 -0.49 -4.10 -8.40
C GLU A 48 0.40 -4.68 -9.50
N ALA A 49 1.33 -3.89 -10.03
CA ALA A 49 2.24 -4.36 -11.06
C ALA A 49 3.32 -5.30 -10.51
N ASP A 50 3.78 -5.04 -9.29
CA ASP A 50 4.87 -5.80 -8.68
C ASP A 50 4.39 -7.04 -7.92
N PHE A 51 3.18 -7.03 -7.46
CA PHE A 51 2.62 -8.09 -6.64
C PHE A 51 1.23 -8.49 -7.09
#